data_f2811dbd0c923d611d2f1e7faeaf6232
#
_entry.id   f2811dbd0c923d611d2f1e7faeaf6232
#
_cell.length_a   1.000
_cell.length_b   1.000
_cell.length_c   1.000
_cell.angle_alpha   90.00
_cell.angle_beta   90.00
_cell.angle_gamma   90.00
#
_symmetry.space_group_name_H-M   'P 1'
#
loop_
_entity.id
_entity.type
_entity.pdbx_description
1 polymer ?
#
loop_
_entity_poly.entity_id
_entity_poly.type
_entity_poly.pdbx_seq_one_letter_code
_entity_poly.pdbx_strand_id
1 'polypeptide(L)'
;MKFLSTRDLRNRPGYVRELAREDDLVLTANGKPFAILVGVEDDQLEETARAIRQAKAQHALSRMRRHAARKGLDRLSSPAVDAEIRAVRSKRKTA
;
A
#
# COMPACT_ATOMS: atom_id res chain seq x y z
N MET A 1 -3.89 -14.32 -5.61
CA MET A 1 -4.55 -13.40 -4.67
C MET A 1 -5.92 -13.92 -4.32
N LYS A 2 -6.21 -14.06 -3.04
CA LYS A 2 -7.48 -14.62 -2.57
C LYS A 2 -8.21 -13.58 -1.73
N PHE A 3 -9.53 -13.66 -1.72
CA PHE A 3 -10.37 -12.73 -0.96
C PHE A 3 -10.80 -13.35 0.37
N LEU A 4 -10.83 -12.54 1.39
CA LEU A 4 -11.12 -12.98 2.76
C LEU A 4 -11.92 -11.91 3.49
N SER A 5 -12.95 -12.31 4.23
CA SER A 5 -13.75 -11.36 5.00
C SER A 5 -13.10 -11.05 6.35
N THR A 6 -13.48 -9.92 6.95
CA THR A 6 -13.03 -9.58 8.31
C THR A 6 -13.55 -10.60 9.33
N ARG A 7 -14.69 -11.21 9.07
CA ARG A 7 -15.23 -12.28 9.92
C ARG A 7 -14.27 -13.47 9.95
N ASP A 8 -13.78 -13.90 8.79
CA ASP A 8 -12.83 -15.00 8.70
C ASP A 8 -11.52 -14.67 9.40
N LEU A 9 -11.04 -13.45 9.26
CA LEU A 9 -9.84 -13.00 9.96
C LEU A 9 -10.00 -13.10 11.48
N ARG A 10 -11.16 -12.75 12.00
CA ARG A 10 -11.45 -12.78 13.43
C ARG A 10 -11.70 -14.19 13.95
N ASN A 11 -12.48 -14.99 13.22
CA ASN A 11 -12.95 -16.29 13.69
C ASN A 11 -12.03 -17.45 13.35
N ARG A 12 -11.19 -17.31 12.31
CA ARG A 12 -10.33 -18.38 11.82
C ARG A 12 -8.89 -17.90 11.59
N PRO A 13 -8.22 -17.38 12.63
CA PRO A 13 -6.89 -16.81 12.44
C PRO A 13 -5.83 -17.81 11.97
N GLY A 14 -5.94 -19.09 12.39
CA GLY A 14 -5.04 -20.13 11.93
C GLY A 14 -5.16 -20.41 10.44
N TYR A 15 -6.39 -20.44 9.95
CA TYR A 15 -6.66 -20.62 8.53
C TYR A 15 -6.12 -19.46 7.71
N VAL A 16 -6.30 -18.23 8.20
CA VAL A 16 -5.79 -17.02 7.55
C VAL A 16 -4.25 -17.07 7.47
N ARG A 17 -3.60 -17.51 8.53
CA ARG A 17 -2.14 -17.64 8.56
C ARG A 17 -1.64 -18.62 7.50
N GLU A 18 -2.32 -19.75 7.36
CA GLU A 18 -1.97 -20.73 6.35
C GLU A 18 -2.15 -20.20 4.93
N LEU A 19 -3.26 -19.52 4.68
CA LEU A 19 -3.49 -18.92 3.36
C LEU A 19 -2.45 -17.84 3.05
N ALA A 20 -2.05 -17.04 4.03
CA ALA A 20 -1.09 -15.96 3.84
C ALA A 20 0.30 -16.48 3.47
N ARG A 21 0.64 -17.71 3.85
CA ARG A 21 1.90 -18.33 3.45
C ARG A 21 1.94 -18.65 1.97
N GLU A 22 0.80 -18.94 1.37
CA GLU A 22 0.71 -19.40 -0.02
C GLU A 22 0.43 -18.25 -0.98
N ASP A 23 -0.29 -17.23 -0.55
CA ASP A 23 -0.75 -16.17 -1.44
C ASP A 23 -1.05 -14.90 -0.67
N ASP A 24 -1.09 -13.78 -1.38
CA ASP A 24 -1.56 -12.52 -0.81
C ASP A 24 -3.08 -12.57 -0.64
N LEU A 25 -3.59 -11.95 0.41
CA LEU A 25 -5.00 -11.96 0.73
C LEU A 25 -5.58 -10.56 0.66
N VAL A 26 -6.74 -10.42 0.03
CA VAL A 26 -7.49 -9.17 0.00
C VAL A 26 -8.54 -9.23 1.10
N LEU A 27 -8.46 -8.33 2.06
CA LEU A 27 -9.44 -8.25 3.14
C LEU A 27 -10.61 -7.38 2.71
N THR A 28 -11.82 -7.91 2.92
CA THR A 28 -13.05 -7.20 2.57
C THR A 28 -13.92 -6.97 3.80
N ALA A 29 -14.64 -5.86 3.78
CA ALA A 29 -15.68 -5.54 4.76
C ALA A 29 -16.92 -5.15 3.99
N ASN A 30 -18.04 -5.82 4.27
CA ASN A 30 -19.31 -5.61 3.56
C ASN A 30 -19.14 -5.76 2.04
N GLY A 31 -18.35 -6.75 1.63
CA GLY A 31 -18.08 -7.04 0.22
C GLY A 31 -17.12 -6.09 -0.46
N LYS A 32 -16.59 -5.10 0.23
CA LYS A 32 -15.67 -4.12 -0.34
C LYS A 32 -14.24 -4.34 0.14
N PRO A 33 -13.26 -4.38 -0.76
CA PRO A 33 -11.85 -4.51 -0.35
C PRO A 33 -11.38 -3.25 0.37
N PHE A 34 -10.61 -3.43 1.44
CA PHE A 34 -10.06 -2.31 2.20
C PHE A 34 -8.59 -2.51 2.57
N ALA A 35 -8.05 -3.71 2.43
CA ALA A 35 -6.67 -4.00 2.81
C ALA A 35 -6.13 -5.21 2.07
N ILE A 36 -4.81 -5.29 2.00
CA ILE A 36 -4.11 -6.45 1.48
C ILE A 36 -3.22 -6.99 2.59
N LEU A 37 -3.31 -8.29 2.84
CA LEU A 37 -2.48 -8.99 3.81
C LEU A 37 -1.39 -9.76 3.07
N VAL A 38 -0.14 -9.42 3.34
CA VAL A 38 1.02 -10.04 2.71
C VAL A 38 1.75 -10.89 3.73
N GLY A 39 1.91 -12.18 3.44
CA GLY A 39 2.69 -13.06 4.30
C GLY A 39 4.18 -12.75 4.18
N VAL A 40 4.89 -12.84 5.31
CA VAL A 40 6.34 -12.64 5.33
C VAL A 40 7.00 -13.73 6.15
N GLU A 41 8.24 -14.07 5.79
CA GLU A 41 9.08 -14.92 6.61
C GLU A 41 9.80 -14.05 7.65
N ASP A 42 10.19 -14.64 8.78
CA ASP A 42 10.83 -13.90 9.88
C ASP A 42 12.05 -13.11 9.44
N ASP A 43 12.87 -13.70 8.58
CA ASP A 43 14.11 -13.09 8.08
C ASP A 43 13.89 -12.13 6.91
N GLN A 44 12.66 -12.01 6.42
CA GLN A 44 12.33 -11.17 5.26
C GLN A 44 11.41 -10.01 5.59
N LEU A 45 11.07 -9.83 6.85
CA LEU A 45 10.10 -8.81 7.26
C LEU A 45 10.53 -7.41 6.82
N GLU A 46 11.77 -7.01 7.12
CA GLU A 46 12.25 -5.67 6.80
C GLU A 46 12.36 -5.44 5.29
N GLU A 47 12.84 -6.43 4.57
CA GLU A 47 12.97 -6.35 3.12
C GLU A 47 11.60 -6.21 2.46
N THR A 48 10.63 -7.02 2.88
CA THR A 48 9.27 -6.96 2.35
C THR A 48 8.59 -5.64 2.70
N ALA A 49 8.73 -5.18 3.93
CA ALA A 49 8.16 -3.90 4.37
C ALA A 49 8.75 -2.73 3.57
N ARG A 50 10.05 -2.78 3.28
CA ARG A 50 10.71 -1.75 2.47
C ARG A 50 10.15 -1.74 1.05
N ALA A 51 9.98 -2.91 0.44
CA ALA A 51 9.42 -3.03 -0.91
C ALA A 51 8.00 -2.46 -0.97
N ILE A 52 7.19 -2.74 0.04
CA ILE A 52 5.81 -2.23 0.11
C ILE A 52 5.82 -0.70 0.24
N ARG A 53 6.65 -0.15 1.12
CA ARG A 53 6.74 1.30 1.28
C ARG A 53 7.21 1.99 0.00
N GLN A 54 8.15 1.38 -0.70
CA GLN A 54 8.64 1.89 -1.97
C GLN A 54 7.55 1.89 -3.05
N ALA A 55 6.78 0.80 -3.13
CA ALA A 55 5.66 0.71 -4.06
C ALA A 55 4.59 1.75 -3.76
N LYS A 56 4.30 2.00 -2.49
CA LYS A 56 3.35 3.04 -2.08
C LYS A 56 3.82 4.43 -2.48
N ALA A 57 5.11 4.72 -2.32
CA ALA A 57 5.68 6.00 -2.71
C ALA A 57 5.58 6.22 -4.23
N GLN A 58 5.89 5.18 -5.02
CA GLN A 58 5.76 5.26 -6.47
C GLN A 58 4.31 5.45 -6.91
N HIS A 59 3.38 4.78 -6.23
CA HIS A 59 1.96 4.94 -6.51
C HIS A 59 1.48 6.37 -6.22
N ALA A 60 1.94 6.96 -5.12
CA ALA A 60 1.61 8.33 -4.78
C ALA A 60 2.13 9.31 -5.83
N LEU A 61 3.36 9.11 -6.32
CA LEU A 61 3.92 9.94 -7.39
C LEU A 61 3.12 9.82 -8.68
N SER A 62 2.74 8.61 -9.06
CA SER A 62 1.93 8.37 -10.25
C SER A 62 0.57 9.07 -10.16
N ARG A 63 -0.05 9.05 -8.99
CA ARG A 63 -1.32 9.74 -8.76
C ARG A 63 -1.16 11.24 -8.92
N MET A 64 -0.10 11.82 -8.40
CA MET A 64 0.17 13.26 -8.54
C MET A 64 0.36 13.65 -10.00
N ARG A 65 1.11 12.86 -10.76
CA ARG A 65 1.34 13.13 -12.18
C ARG A 65 0.04 13.06 -12.98
N ARG A 66 -0.80 12.05 -12.73
CA ARG A 66 -2.08 11.93 -13.42
C ARG A 66 -3.03 13.06 -13.05
N HIS A 67 -3.02 13.47 -11.79
CA HIS A 67 -3.84 14.59 -11.32
C HIS A 67 -3.41 15.89 -12.02
N ALA A 68 -2.12 16.14 -12.06
CA ALA A 68 -1.57 17.32 -12.74
C ALA A 68 -1.92 17.34 -14.23
N ALA A 69 -1.76 16.21 -14.91
CA ALA A 69 -2.08 16.10 -16.33
C ALA A 69 -3.55 16.36 -16.59
N ARG A 70 -4.46 15.77 -15.80
CA ARG A 70 -5.91 15.96 -15.98
C ARG A 70 -6.37 17.39 -15.80
N LYS A 71 -5.72 18.12 -14.89
CA LYS A 71 -6.07 19.52 -14.62
C LYS A 71 -5.29 20.51 -15.47
N GLY A 72 -4.48 20.04 -16.41
CA GLY A 72 -3.60 20.90 -17.18
C GLY A 72 -2.51 21.53 -16.34
N LEU A 73 -2.10 20.86 -15.26
CA LEU A 73 -1.13 21.36 -14.31
C LEU A 73 0.28 20.80 -14.54
N ASP A 74 0.51 20.22 -15.70
CA ASP A 74 1.83 19.80 -16.17
C ASP A 74 2.80 20.98 -16.27
N ARG A 75 2.27 22.21 -16.18
CA ARG A 75 3.05 23.46 -16.08
C ARG A 75 3.26 23.93 -14.66
N LEU A 76 2.85 23.14 -13.65
CA LEU A 76 3.13 23.47 -12.27
C LEU A 76 4.62 23.64 -12.05
N SER A 77 4.95 24.72 -11.34
CA SER A 77 6.36 25.00 -11.04
C SER A 77 6.96 23.83 -10.26
N SER A 78 8.20 23.51 -10.56
CA SER A 78 8.97 22.49 -9.85
C SER A 78 8.90 22.62 -8.32
N PRO A 79 8.88 23.83 -7.72
CA PRO A 79 8.76 23.98 -6.28
C PRO A 79 7.52 23.34 -5.66
N ALA A 80 6.37 23.41 -6.33
CA ALA A 80 5.13 22.82 -5.79
C ALA A 80 5.21 21.29 -5.77
N VAL A 81 5.73 20.70 -6.84
CA VAL A 81 5.92 19.24 -6.94
C VAL A 81 6.95 18.77 -5.92
N ASP A 82 8.05 19.49 -5.79
CA ASP A 82 9.11 19.16 -4.84
C ASP A 82 8.63 19.26 -3.39
N ALA A 83 7.76 20.20 -3.08
CA ALA A 83 7.19 20.32 -1.75
C ALA A 83 6.34 19.10 -1.40
N GLU A 84 5.54 18.60 -2.33
CA GLU A 84 4.74 17.40 -2.11
C GLU A 84 5.59 16.14 -1.97
N ILE A 85 6.63 16.01 -2.77
CA ILE A 85 7.57 14.89 -2.65
C ILE A 85 8.24 14.91 -1.29
N ARG A 86 8.66 16.08 -0.80
CA ARG A 86 9.25 16.22 0.53
C ARG A 86 8.28 15.86 1.64
N ALA A 87 7.01 16.23 1.49
CA ALA A 87 5.97 15.88 2.46
C ALA A 87 5.79 14.36 2.56
N VAL A 88 5.79 13.66 1.44
CA VAL A 88 5.70 12.19 1.41
C VAL A 88 6.92 11.56 2.08
N ARG A 89 8.11 12.05 1.79
CA ARG A 89 9.36 11.56 2.40
C ARG A 89 9.40 11.82 3.91
N SER A 90 8.91 12.97 4.33
CA SER A 90 8.84 13.33 5.75
C SER A 90 7.93 12.37 6.51
N LYS A 91 6.76 12.03 5.97
CA LYS A 91 5.86 11.06 6.56
C LYS A 91 6.50 9.67 6.67
N ARG A 92 7.30 9.27 5.69
CA ARG A 92 8.02 8.00 5.74
C ARG A 92 9.06 7.96 6.84
N LYS A 93 9.76 9.08 7.08
CA LYS A 93 10.80 9.16 8.11
C LYS A 93 10.23 9.16 9.53
N THR A 94 9.02 9.64 9.70
CA THR A 94 8.38 9.76 11.01
C THR A 94 7.49 8.57 11.36
N ALA A 95 7.25 7.68 10.44
CA ALA A 95 6.37 6.52 10.64
C ALA A 95 7.05 5.32 11.33
#